data_c1c895952dcc6704299d9406e2fe47b5
#
_entry.id   c1c895952dcc6704299d9406e2fe47b5
#
_cell.length_a   1.000
_cell.length_b   1.000
_cell.length_c   1.000
_cell.angle_alpha   90.00
_cell.angle_beta   90.00
_cell.angle_gamma   90.00
#
_symmetry.space_group_name_H-M   'P 1'
#
loop_
_entity.id
_entity.type
_entity.pdbx_description
1 polymer ?
#
loop_
_entity_poly.entity_id
_entity_poly.type
_entity_poly.pdbx_seq_one_letter_code
_entity_poly.pdbx_strand_id
1 'polypeptide(L)'
;TDANSYFADAVQNMTGVNVISPTWFSVTDNSGNISSLASGEYVMQAHEKGLKVWGLVDNFNENMSTTEVLSKTSSRQNLENQLITYALKAGLDGINVDFESLSEGVGIHFLQFLRELSIQCHANNLVLSVDNPVPEDFTSHYDRAEQGKVVDYVIIMGYDEHYVGS
;
A
#
# COMPACT_ATOMS: atom_id res chain seq x y z
N THR A 1 19.01 6.17 -3.44
CA THR A 1 19.14 4.92 -4.19
C THR A 1 18.00 4.84 -5.18
N ASP A 2 18.37 4.77 -6.42
CA ASP A 2 17.45 4.77 -7.52
C ASP A 2 16.59 3.50 -7.49
N ALA A 3 15.26 3.65 -7.53
CA ALA A 3 14.33 2.53 -7.54
C ALA A 3 14.61 1.54 -8.68
N ASN A 4 15.23 2.02 -9.75
CA ASN A 4 15.57 1.20 -10.91
C ASN A 4 16.81 0.31 -10.70
N SER A 5 17.78 0.74 -9.88
CA SER A 5 18.93 -0.11 -9.56
C SER A 5 18.57 -1.24 -8.60
N TYR A 6 17.61 -0.99 -7.72
CA TYR A 6 17.13 -1.98 -6.78
C TYR A 6 16.39 -3.14 -7.46
N PHE A 7 15.75 -2.87 -8.58
CA PHE A 7 15.00 -3.87 -9.34
C PHE A 7 15.90 -5.01 -9.88
N ALA A 8 17.02 -4.67 -10.47
CA ALA A 8 17.91 -5.67 -11.06
C ALA A 8 18.47 -6.66 -10.01
N ASP A 9 18.84 -6.14 -8.84
CA ASP A 9 19.36 -6.98 -7.76
C ASP A 9 18.27 -7.82 -7.10
N ALA A 10 17.09 -7.25 -6.88
CA ALA A 10 15.96 -7.94 -6.27
C ALA A 10 15.46 -9.10 -7.14
N VAL A 11 15.37 -8.91 -8.44
CA VAL A 11 14.83 -9.93 -9.37
C VAL A 11 15.79 -11.09 -9.58
N GLN A 12 17.11 -10.86 -9.56
CA GLN A 12 18.09 -11.93 -9.74
C GLN A 12 18.08 -12.95 -8.61
N ASN A 13 17.63 -12.54 -7.42
CA ASN A 13 17.64 -13.37 -6.22
C ASN A 13 16.27 -13.98 -5.87
N MET A 14 15.23 -13.65 -6.64
CA MET A 14 13.85 -14.09 -6.37
C MET A 14 13.43 -15.19 -7.34
N THR A 15 13.45 -16.44 -6.88
CA THR A 15 12.85 -17.55 -7.61
C THR A 15 11.47 -17.86 -7.04
N GLY A 16 10.43 -17.89 -7.89
CA GLY A 16 9.07 -18.25 -7.49
C GLY A 16 8.20 -17.07 -7.03
N VAL A 17 8.72 -15.85 -7.00
CA VAL A 17 7.93 -14.65 -6.71
C VAL A 17 7.37 -14.09 -8.02
N ASN A 18 6.06 -13.86 -8.04
CA ASN A 18 5.38 -13.28 -9.21
C ASN A 18 4.89 -11.85 -8.99
N VAL A 19 5.04 -11.31 -7.80
CA VAL A 19 4.64 -9.94 -7.45
C VAL A 19 5.77 -9.23 -6.73
N ILE A 20 6.04 -7.98 -7.10
CA ILE A 20 6.93 -7.07 -6.38
C ILE A 20 6.14 -5.83 -5.97
N SER A 21 6.46 -5.28 -4.78
CA SER A 21 5.73 -4.15 -4.21
C SER A 21 6.70 -3.04 -3.76
N PRO A 22 7.13 -2.18 -4.70
CA PRO A 22 8.03 -1.08 -4.35
C PRO A 22 7.30 0.02 -3.57
N THR A 23 7.99 0.64 -2.61
CA THR A 23 7.49 1.76 -1.83
C THR A 23 7.52 3.03 -2.68
N TRP A 24 6.50 3.23 -3.49
CA TRP A 24 6.46 4.32 -4.47
C TRP A 24 5.60 5.50 -4.06
N PHE A 25 4.69 5.32 -3.10
CA PHE A 25 3.76 6.37 -2.69
C PHE A 25 3.88 6.65 -1.20
N SER A 26 3.82 7.93 -0.84
CA SER A 26 3.74 8.37 0.56
C SER A 26 2.69 9.46 0.70
N VAL A 27 1.85 9.38 1.71
CA VAL A 27 0.91 10.45 2.05
C VAL A 27 1.70 11.62 2.64
N THR A 28 1.54 12.81 2.09
CA THR A 28 2.41 13.94 2.42
C THR A 28 1.77 14.99 3.31
N ASP A 29 0.44 15.07 3.36
CA ASP A 29 -0.27 16.08 4.15
C ASP A 29 -1.67 15.62 4.56
N ASN A 30 -2.33 16.44 5.39
CA ASN A 30 -3.66 16.14 5.92
C ASN A 30 -4.80 16.24 4.88
N SER A 31 -4.51 16.73 3.69
CA SER A 31 -5.47 16.75 2.59
C SER A 31 -5.47 15.46 1.77
N GLY A 32 -4.62 14.50 2.12
CA GLY A 32 -4.51 13.23 1.43
C GLY A 32 -3.70 13.27 0.14
N ASN A 33 -2.86 14.29 -0.04
CA ASN A 33 -1.95 14.34 -1.16
C ASN A 33 -0.83 13.32 -0.99
N ILE A 34 -0.33 12.80 -2.11
CA ILE A 34 0.76 11.82 -2.11
C ILE A 34 1.94 12.29 -2.95
N SER A 35 3.12 11.86 -2.56
CA SER A 35 4.30 11.85 -3.43
C SER A 35 4.37 10.53 -4.18
N SER A 36 4.94 10.54 -5.38
CA SER A 36 5.02 9.34 -6.21
C SER A 36 6.41 9.20 -6.82
N LEU A 37 6.96 7.99 -6.72
CA LEU A 37 8.16 7.54 -7.41
C LEU A 37 7.83 6.50 -8.48
N ALA A 38 6.54 6.34 -8.83
CA ALA A 38 6.10 5.34 -9.78
C ALA A 38 6.76 5.52 -11.15
N SER A 39 7.26 4.41 -11.68
CA SER A 39 8.00 4.39 -12.95
C SER A 39 7.36 3.39 -13.91
N GLY A 40 6.84 3.89 -15.03
CA GLY A 40 6.29 3.04 -16.10
C GLY A 40 7.36 2.15 -16.72
N GLU A 41 8.60 2.63 -16.82
CA GLU A 41 9.72 1.83 -17.33
C GLU A 41 10.02 0.64 -16.42
N TYR A 42 10.03 0.85 -15.10
CA TYR A 42 10.20 -0.22 -14.13
C TYR A 42 9.09 -1.28 -14.27
N VAL A 43 7.85 -0.85 -14.41
CA VAL A 43 6.71 -1.75 -14.60
C VAL A 43 6.85 -2.57 -15.88
N MET A 44 7.25 -1.94 -16.98
CA MET A 44 7.50 -2.64 -18.24
C MET A 44 8.58 -3.70 -18.11
N GLN A 45 9.69 -3.38 -17.47
CA GLN A 45 10.78 -4.34 -17.22
C GLN A 45 10.31 -5.50 -16.36
N ALA A 46 9.50 -5.24 -15.35
CA ALA A 46 8.92 -6.28 -14.50
C ALA A 46 7.99 -7.19 -15.30
N HIS A 47 7.13 -6.63 -16.12
CA HIS A 47 6.21 -7.39 -16.98
C HIS A 47 6.96 -8.28 -17.97
N GLU A 48 8.05 -7.79 -18.55
CA GLU A 48 8.90 -8.59 -19.45
C GLU A 48 9.46 -9.83 -18.76
N LYS A 49 9.64 -9.78 -17.44
CA LYS A 49 10.12 -10.90 -16.61
C LYS A 49 8.99 -11.74 -16.02
N GLY A 50 7.74 -11.46 -16.40
CA GLY A 50 6.58 -12.17 -15.88
C GLY A 50 6.17 -11.77 -14.46
N LEU A 51 6.65 -10.62 -13.97
CA LEU A 51 6.35 -10.10 -12.64
C LEU A 51 5.23 -9.07 -12.68
N LYS A 52 4.39 -9.08 -11.66
CA LYS A 52 3.39 -8.02 -11.41
C LYS A 52 3.94 -7.00 -10.43
N VAL A 53 3.47 -5.75 -10.54
CA VAL A 53 3.94 -4.65 -9.70
C VAL A 53 2.75 -4.04 -8.95
N TRP A 54 2.81 -4.05 -7.63
CA TRP A 54 1.87 -3.37 -6.74
C TRP A 54 2.57 -2.18 -6.10
N GLY A 55 2.11 -0.97 -6.38
CA GLY A 55 2.67 0.23 -5.75
C GLY A 55 2.27 0.30 -4.29
N LEU A 56 3.26 0.32 -3.40
CA LEU A 56 3.02 0.44 -1.97
C LEU A 56 2.87 1.90 -1.58
N VAL A 57 1.84 2.20 -0.76
CA VAL A 57 1.61 3.51 -0.17
C VAL A 57 1.79 3.43 1.34
N ASP A 58 2.59 4.34 1.90
CA ASP A 58 2.82 4.45 3.33
C ASP A 58 2.28 5.75 3.94
N ASN A 59 2.23 5.81 5.27
CA ASN A 59 1.81 6.96 6.07
C ASN A 59 2.91 7.45 7.02
N PHE A 60 4.17 7.31 6.65
CA PHE A 60 5.30 7.56 7.55
C PHE A 60 5.74 9.02 7.65
N ASN A 61 5.04 9.95 7.01
CA ASN A 61 5.38 11.36 7.05
C ASN A 61 4.96 11.98 8.39
N GLU A 62 5.91 12.54 9.12
CA GLU A 62 5.67 13.15 10.44
C GLU A 62 4.82 14.43 10.38
N ASN A 63 4.68 15.03 9.21
CA ASN A 63 3.94 16.28 9.02
C ASN A 63 2.45 16.07 8.71
N MET A 64 1.95 14.83 8.80
CA MET A 64 0.56 14.53 8.53
C MET A 64 -0.04 13.67 9.64
N SER A 65 -1.35 13.74 9.78
CA SER A 65 -2.13 12.88 10.67
C SER A 65 -2.97 11.91 9.86
N THR A 66 -2.69 10.63 9.97
CA THR A 66 -3.47 9.58 9.32
C THR A 66 -4.95 9.64 9.71
N THR A 67 -5.23 9.92 10.98
CA THR A 67 -6.60 10.09 11.47
C THR A 67 -7.32 11.24 10.75
N GLU A 68 -6.66 12.38 10.56
CA GLU A 68 -7.26 13.50 9.83
C GLU A 68 -7.51 13.19 8.35
N VAL A 69 -6.55 12.55 7.70
CA VAL A 69 -6.71 12.16 6.30
C VAL A 69 -7.89 11.21 6.12
N LEU A 70 -7.98 10.18 6.94
CA LEU A 70 -8.97 9.11 6.77
C LEU A 70 -10.35 9.47 7.32
N SER A 71 -10.45 10.33 8.32
CA SER A 71 -11.74 10.69 8.93
C SER A 71 -12.55 11.71 8.12
N LYS A 72 -11.91 12.44 7.23
CA LYS A 72 -12.58 13.42 6.36
C LYS A 72 -12.82 12.82 4.99
N THR A 73 -14.05 12.86 4.52
CA THR A 73 -14.43 12.31 3.21
C THR A 73 -13.61 12.95 2.08
N SER A 74 -13.42 14.26 2.11
CA SER A 74 -12.69 14.96 1.04
C SER A 74 -11.22 14.55 0.92
N SER A 75 -10.51 14.43 2.05
CA SER A 75 -9.10 14.02 2.05
C SER A 75 -8.95 12.53 1.72
N ARG A 76 -9.86 11.71 2.21
CA ARG A 76 -9.89 10.29 1.89
C ARG A 76 -10.11 10.06 0.40
N GLN A 77 -11.09 10.74 -0.20
CA GLN A 77 -11.35 10.64 -1.64
C GLN A 77 -10.20 11.20 -2.48
N ASN A 78 -9.57 12.29 -2.05
CA ASN A 78 -8.40 12.82 -2.73
C ASN A 78 -7.26 11.80 -2.76
N LEU A 79 -6.99 11.15 -1.63
CA LEU A 79 -5.99 10.08 -1.54
C LEU A 79 -6.31 8.93 -2.50
N GLU A 80 -7.53 8.44 -2.47
CA GLU A 80 -7.98 7.34 -3.33
C GLU A 80 -7.83 7.70 -4.81
N ASN A 81 -8.27 8.89 -5.21
CA ASN A 81 -8.21 9.34 -6.60
C ASN A 81 -6.78 9.47 -7.11
N GLN A 82 -5.87 9.99 -6.28
CA GLN A 82 -4.45 10.11 -6.63
C GLN A 82 -3.79 8.74 -6.79
N LEU A 83 -4.07 7.81 -5.88
CA LEU A 83 -3.53 6.45 -5.98
C LEU A 83 -3.95 5.77 -7.29
N ILE A 84 -5.23 5.85 -7.64
CA ILE A 84 -5.73 5.27 -8.89
C ILE A 84 -5.11 5.95 -10.11
N THR A 85 -5.04 7.28 -10.10
CA THR A 85 -4.45 8.04 -11.22
C THR A 85 -3.00 7.65 -11.47
N TYR A 86 -2.18 7.60 -10.43
CA TYR A 86 -0.78 7.21 -10.56
C TYR A 86 -0.61 5.75 -10.93
N ALA A 87 -1.44 4.87 -10.39
CA ALA A 87 -1.41 3.45 -10.72
C ALA A 87 -1.69 3.21 -12.21
N LEU A 88 -2.72 3.84 -12.75
CA LEU A 88 -3.05 3.72 -14.16
C LEU A 88 -1.99 4.34 -15.06
N LYS A 89 -1.46 5.49 -14.68
CA LYS A 89 -0.42 6.19 -15.45
C LYS A 89 0.87 5.37 -15.57
N ALA A 90 1.26 4.68 -14.51
CA ALA A 90 2.46 3.85 -14.50
C ALA A 90 2.22 2.42 -15.01
N GLY A 91 0.99 2.02 -15.20
CA GLY A 91 0.63 0.66 -15.62
C GLY A 91 0.75 -0.38 -14.52
N LEU A 92 0.56 0.02 -13.25
CA LEU A 92 0.60 -0.89 -12.11
C LEU A 92 -0.46 -1.98 -12.20
N ASP A 93 -0.19 -3.12 -11.60
CA ASP A 93 -1.14 -4.24 -11.49
C ASP A 93 -1.96 -4.17 -10.21
N GLY A 94 -1.52 -3.39 -9.22
CA GLY A 94 -2.21 -3.25 -7.95
C GLY A 94 -1.65 -2.16 -7.06
N ILE A 95 -2.31 -2.00 -5.92
CA ILE A 95 -1.92 -1.08 -4.85
C ILE A 95 -1.82 -1.87 -3.56
N ASN A 96 -0.74 -1.66 -2.82
CA ASN A 96 -0.52 -2.25 -1.50
C ASN A 96 -0.52 -1.13 -0.45
N VAL A 97 -1.45 -1.20 0.50
CA VAL A 97 -1.58 -0.21 1.57
C VAL A 97 -0.80 -0.67 2.79
N ASP A 98 0.23 0.10 3.16
CA ASP A 98 1.08 -0.15 4.32
C ASP A 98 0.97 1.05 5.28
N PHE A 99 -0.16 1.11 5.99
CA PHE A 99 -0.39 2.14 7.00
C PHE A 99 -0.13 1.56 8.38
N GLU A 100 0.84 2.16 9.07
CA GLU A 100 1.26 1.73 10.40
C GLU A 100 0.85 2.76 11.46
N SER A 101 0.99 2.37 12.72
CA SER A 101 0.75 3.24 13.89
C SER A 101 -0.63 3.89 13.89
N LEU A 102 -1.65 3.16 13.45
CA LEU A 102 -3.02 3.64 13.47
C LEU A 102 -3.52 3.73 14.91
N SER A 103 -4.12 4.86 15.27
CA SER A 103 -4.75 5.02 16.57
C SER A 103 -6.04 4.21 16.65
N GLU A 104 -6.45 3.86 17.86
CA GLU A 104 -7.64 3.04 18.10
C GLU A 104 -8.90 3.63 17.45
N GLY A 105 -9.05 4.95 17.48
CA GLY A 105 -10.24 5.62 16.92
C GLY A 105 -10.28 5.71 15.40
N VAL A 106 -9.20 5.34 14.69
CA VAL A 106 -9.13 5.47 13.23
C VAL A 106 -9.57 4.21 12.49
N GLY A 107 -9.73 3.09 13.20
CA GLY A 107 -10.00 1.79 12.58
C GLY A 107 -11.21 1.77 11.64
N ILE A 108 -12.31 2.40 12.04
CA ILE A 108 -13.53 2.48 11.22
C ILE A 108 -13.31 3.32 9.96
N HIS A 109 -12.53 4.38 10.05
CA HIS A 109 -12.19 5.23 8.90
C HIS A 109 -11.21 4.56 7.96
N PHE A 110 -10.27 3.80 8.50
CA PHE A 110 -9.36 2.98 7.70
C PHE A 110 -10.11 1.91 6.91
N LEU A 111 -11.06 1.24 7.55
CA LEU A 111 -11.90 0.26 6.87
C LEU A 111 -12.75 0.91 5.77
N GLN A 112 -13.30 2.09 6.02
CA GLN A 112 -14.04 2.83 5.00
C GLN A 112 -13.16 3.24 3.82
N PHE A 113 -11.94 3.68 4.09
CA PHE A 113 -10.93 3.96 3.05
C PHE A 113 -10.68 2.73 2.17
N LEU A 114 -10.46 1.58 2.79
CA LEU A 114 -10.24 0.33 2.05
C LEU A 114 -11.45 -0.07 1.20
N ARG A 115 -12.67 0.12 1.71
CA ARG A 115 -13.90 -0.15 0.95
C ARG A 115 -14.00 0.74 -0.28
N GLU A 116 -13.79 2.04 -0.12
CA GLU A 116 -13.85 2.99 -1.22
C GLU A 116 -12.75 2.74 -2.26
N LEU A 117 -11.53 2.50 -1.80
CA LEU A 117 -10.39 2.20 -2.67
C LEU A 117 -10.59 0.88 -3.41
N SER A 118 -11.16 -0.13 -2.76
CA SER A 118 -11.47 -1.43 -3.36
C SER A 118 -12.41 -1.29 -4.56
N ILE A 119 -13.45 -0.47 -4.42
CA ILE A 119 -14.39 -0.23 -5.52
C ILE A 119 -13.66 0.35 -6.73
N GLN A 120 -12.80 1.35 -6.52
CA GLN A 120 -12.03 1.98 -7.59
C GLN A 120 -10.99 1.03 -8.20
N CYS A 121 -10.31 0.25 -7.36
CA CYS A 121 -9.34 -0.74 -7.83
C CYS A 121 -10.00 -1.79 -8.72
N HIS A 122 -11.10 -2.36 -8.28
CA HIS A 122 -11.81 -3.39 -9.06
C HIS A 122 -12.39 -2.83 -10.35
N ALA A 123 -12.88 -1.59 -10.34
CA ALA A 123 -13.36 -0.94 -11.57
C ALA A 123 -12.25 -0.70 -12.60
N ASN A 124 -10.98 -0.67 -12.17
CA ASN A 124 -9.83 -0.43 -13.02
C ASN A 124 -8.91 -1.65 -13.16
N ASN A 125 -9.39 -2.83 -12.78
CA ASN A 125 -8.63 -4.10 -12.83
C ASN A 125 -7.32 -4.07 -12.03
N LEU A 126 -7.33 -3.38 -10.90
CA LEU A 126 -6.20 -3.31 -9.97
C LEU A 126 -6.47 -4.22 -8.77
N VAL A 127 -5.42 -4.91 -8.33
CA VAL A 127 -5.44 -5.67 -7.07
C VAL A 127 -5.28 -4.68 -5.92
N LEU A 128 -6.00 -4.93 -4.83
CA LEU A 128 -5.81 -4.20 -3.57
C LEU A 128 -5.33 -5.16 -2.49
N SER A 129 -4.18 -4.86 -1.91
CA SER A 129 -3.66 -5.58 -0.75
C SER A 129 -3.42 -4.62 0.40
N VAL A 130 -3.43 -5.13 1.62
CA VAL A 130 -3.17 -4.37 2.83
C VAL A 130 -2.17 -5.11 3.71
N ASP A 131 -1.18 -4.39 4.21
CA ASP A 131 -0.22 -4.90 5.17
C ASP A 131 -0.70 -4.61 6.58
N ASN A 132 -0.70 -5.62 7.44
CA ASN A 132 -1.04 -5.48 8.85
C ASN A 132 0.10 -5.98 9.73
N PRO A 133 0.27 -5.40 10.93
CA PRO A 133 1.23 -5.94 11.89
C PRO A 133 0.81 -7.32 12.37
N VAL A 134 1.76 -8.05 12.96
CA VAL A 134 1.48 -9.32 13.63
C VAL A 134 0.40 -9.12 14.70
N PRO A 135 -0.59 -10.03 14.81
CA PRO A 135 -1.67 -9.89 15.80
C PRO A 135 -1.13 -9.85 17.23
N GLU A 136 -1.37 -8.72 17.88
CA GLU A 136 -1.11 -8.52 19.30
C GLU A 136 -2.30 -7.74 19.87
N ASP A 137 -2.47 -7.74 21.20
CA ASP A 137 -3.62 -7.12 21.84
C ASP A 137 -3.79 -5.64 21.45
N PHE A 138 -2.68 -4.90 21.35
CA PHE A 138 -2.72 -3.49 20.99
C PHE A 138 -2.99 -3.22 19.50
N THR A 139 -3.00 -4.24 18.66
CA THR A 139 -3.32 -4.09 17.22
C THR A 139 -4.73 -4.55 16.86
N SER A 140 -5.58 -4.82 17.85
CA SER A 140 -6.95 -5.31 17.64
C SER A 140 -7.81 -4.36 16.79
N HIS A 141 -7.53 -3.05 16.81
CA HIS A 141 -8.26 -2.04 16.05
C HIS A 141 -8.03 -2.12 14.53
N TYR A 142 -7.12 -2.95 14.05
CA TYR A 142 -6.92 -3.15 12.61
C TYR A 142 -8.01 -4.01 11.96
N ASP A 143 -8.83 -4.71 12.74
CA ASP A 143 -9.99 -5.51 12.28
C ASP A 143 -9.74 -6.30 10.99
N ARG A 144 -8.85 -7.27 11.07
CA ARG A 144 -8.41 -8.08 9.91
C ARG A 144 -9.53 -8.86 9.25
N ALA A 145 -10.52 -9.30 10.04
CA ALA A 145 -11.65 -10.06 9.51
C ALA A 145 -12.51 -9.22 8.57
N GLU A 146 -12.78 -7.96 8.93
CA GLU A 146 -13.52 -7.03 8.07
C GLU A 146 -12.69 -6.58 6.86
N GLN A 147 -11.39 -6.35 7.04
CA GLN A 147 -10.49 -6.04 5.94
C GLN A 147 -10.47 -7.16 4.90
N GLY A 148 -10.41 -8.42 5.33
CA GLY A 148 -10.39 -9.58 4.45
C GLY A 148 -11.64 -9.73 3.57
N LYS A 149 -12.76 -9.09 3.95
CA LYS A 149 -13.97 -9.06 3.12
C LYS A 149 -13.91 -8.01 2.00
N VAL A 150 -13.01 -7.06 2.10
CA VAL A 150 -12.96 -5.87 1.24
C VAL A 150 -11.79 -5.92 0.27
N VAL A 151 -10.61 -6.34 0.75
CA VAL A 151 -9.38 -6.36 -0.03
C VAL A 151 -9.13 -7.74 -0.64
N ASP A 152 -8.30 -7.78 -1.68
CA ASP A 152 -7.96 -9.05 -2.34
C ASP A 152 -6.97 -9.88 -1.50
N TYR A 153 -6.03 -9.20 -0.81
CA TYR A 153 -5.03 -9.85 0.03
C TYR A 153 -4.80 -9.06 1.32
N VAL A 154 -4.68 -9.79 2.42
CA VAL A 154 -4.19 -9.26 3.70
C VAL A 154 -2.84 -9.89 3.99
N ILE A 155 -1.81 -9.07 4.13
CA ILE A 155 -0.44 -9.51 4.38
C ILE A 155 -0.12 -9.24 5.84
N ILE A 156 0.31 -10.27 6.57
CA ILE A 156 0.76 -10.12 7.95
C ILE A 156 2.26 -9.89 7.95
N MET A 157 2.68 -8.74 8.48
CA MET A 157 4.08 -8.38 8.55
C MET A 157 4.74 -9.00 9.78
N GLY A 158 5.76 -9.81 9.58
CA GLY A 158 6.49 -10.50 10.64
C GLY A 158 7.85 -9.87 10.94
N TYR A 159 7.91 -8.56 11.08
CA TYR A 159 9.18 -7.85 11.29
C TYR A 159 9.93 -8.26 12.55
N ASP A 160 9.22 -8.62 13.60
CA ASP A 160 9.82 -8.93 14.90
C ASP A 160 10.66 -10.20 14.88
N GLU A 161 10.44 -11.08 13.93
CA GLU A 161 11.22 -12.31 13.77
C GLU A 161 12.63 -12.06 13.23
N HIS A 162 12.88 -10.89 12.68
CA HIS A 162 14.15 -10.56 12.01
C HIS A 162 15.06 -9.64 12.85
N TYR A 163 14.56 -9.08 13.96
CA TYR A 163 15.28 -8.08 14.73
C TYR A 163 15.86 -8.58 16.05
N VAL A 164 15.41 -9.69 16.55
CA VAL A 164 15.87 -10.19 17.84
C VAL A 164 16.96 -11.22 17.64
N GLY A 165 18.20 -10.79 17.85
CA GLY A 165 19.31 -11.71 18.01
C GLY A 165 19.89 -12.32 16.72
N SER A 166 19.76 -11.63 15.65
CA SER A 166 20.57 -11.94 14.48
C SER A 166 21.85 -11.17 14.48
#